data_cff7d5f2e59e45227ed2731776c59272
#
_entry.id   cff7d5f2e59e45227ed2731776c59272
#
_cell.length_a   1.000
_cell.length_b   1.000
_cell.length_c   1.000
_cell.angle_alpha   90.00
_cell.angle_beta   90.00
_cell.angle_gamma   90.00
#
_symmetry.space_group_name_H-M   'P 1'
#
loop_
_entity.id
_entity.type
_entity.pdbx_description
1 polymer ?
#
loop_
_entity_poly.entity_id
_entity_poly.type
_entity_poly.pdbx_seq_one_letter_code
_entity_poly.pdbx_strand_id
1 'polypeptide(L)'
;MKVADFSKNASPAGVPVRGFMLDVSRGRVPTMDAFAELIDLLARLCYNQLQLYIEHTYAFENHGEVWQDASPLTAEELRALDKLCRERDIEFVPNLNSFGHVERWLKHEKYKPLAECPDGFYHAIFKMQRVAGTFAACEETADFMSRLYDEFLPNFSSKKFNIGGDEPWELGQGRSRELCEKCGKRNVYLEHMARLKKRVEKHGKKMMFWGDVLLGESGEIPAEFLKNTIPVIWGYDSGHPFDAQCSRVRAALEKAGGNGEFYLAPGTSSWLSFGTRQTNALKNIREACSAAKKYGASGVLLTTWGDFGYHNPFCANLIPLVVASAEMQGAKVPETAKEFAGIFEELGIFDEAEAFAEALLNFGKLDDCISKKITNRSITREMFFAKGEAFESVMSGVPADEIAAAQDGISEIEKILLRVPAAARNALSFKELMLAVKMAHAALRRAEAFLKNDASARAAVEAEMAGTLKTEFAAVWRLSNREGGLAESLSWF
;
A
#
# COMPACT_ATOMS: atom_id res chain seq x y z
N MET A 1 23.52 -14.29 5.45
CA MET A 1 22.43 -15.17 4.99
C MET A 1 22.25 -14.88 3.52
N LYS A 2 21.94 -15.85 2.70
CA LYS A 2 21.80 -15.69 1.24
C LYS A 2 20.33 -15.91 0.82
N VAL A 3 19.91 -15.28 -0.27
CA VAL A 3 18.56 -15.51 -0.86
C VAL A 3 18.39 -16.99 -1.24
N ALA A 4 19.47 -17.66 -1.68
CA ALA A 4 19.47 -19.08 -1.92
C ALA A 4 19.09 -19.94 -0.69
N ASP A 5 19.20 -19.38 0.52
CA ASP A 5 18.77 -20.06 1.75
C ASP A 5 17.25 -20.05 1.90
N PHE A 6 16.54 -19.10 1.27
CA PHE A 6 15.08 -19.08 1.22
C PHE A 6 14.52 -20.19 0.34
N SER A 7 15.06 -20.38 -0.85
CA SER A 7 14.59 -21.41 -1.79
C SER A 7 14.95 -22.85 -1.36
N LYS A 8 16.11 -23.05 -0.71
CA LYS A 8 16.56 -24.37 -0.25
C LYS A 8 15.88 -24.83 1.04
N ASN A 9 15.42 -23.86 1.86
CA ASN A 9 14.78 -24.13 3.15
C ASN A 9 13.27 -23.89 3.10
N ALA A 10 12.67 -23.72 1.91
CA ALA A 10 11.24 -23.60 1.77
C ALA A 10 10.57 -24.84 2.40
N SER A 11 9.94 -24.64 3.54
CA SER A 11 9.19 -25.69 4.21
C SER A 11 7.99 -26.10 3.35
N PRO A 12 7.62 -27.40 3.29
CA PRO A 12 6.33 -27.82 2.75
C PRO A 12 5.14 -27.10 3.41
N ALA A 13 5.33 -26.50 4.58
CA ALA A 13 4.36 -25.68 5.31
C ALA A 13 4.38 -24.19 4.93
N GLY A 14 5.06 -23.78 3.85
CA GLY A 14 5.05 -22.41 3.35
C GLY A 14 3.70 -22.01 2.76
N VAL A 15 3.45 -20.69 2.66
CA VAL A 15 2.23 -20.15 2.02
C VAL A 15 2.35 -20.34 0.50
N PRO A 16 1.34 -20.94 -0.18
CA PRO A 16 1.42 -21.24 -1.62
C PRO A 16 1.63 -19.99 -2.49
N VAL A 17 0.80 -18.94 -2.29
CA VAL A 17 0.93 -17.68 -3.01
C VAL A 17 1.60 -16.63 -2.11
N ARG A 18 2.71 -16.13 -2.59
CA ARG A 18 3.53 -15.08 -1.97
C ARG A 18 3.44 -13.86 -2.85
N GLY A 19 2.45 -13.01 -2.56
CA GLY A 19 2.09 -11.86 -3.37
C GLY A 19 2.68 -10.56 -2.84
N PHE A 20 2.91 -9.63 -3.78
CA PHE A 20 3.18 -8.23 -3.49
C PHE A 20 2.19 -7.34 -4.24
N MET A 21 1.69 -6.29 -3.59
CA MET A 21 0.85 -5.29 -4.22
C MET A 21 1.50 -3.91 -4.10
N LEU A 22 1.67 -3.26 -5.24
CA LEU A 22 2.13 -1.88 -5.35
C LEU A 22 0.95 -0.97 -5.69
N ASP A 23 0.73 0.06 -4.89
CA ASP A 23 -0.19 1.14 -5.21
C ASP A 23 0.40 2.02 -6.32
N VAL A 24 -0.30 2.14 -7.44
CA VAL A 24 0.07 3.01 -8.57
C VAL A 24 -0.99 4.11 -8.81
N SER A 25 -1.93 4.29 -7.88
CA SER A 25 -3.07 5.22 -8.06
C SER A 25 -3.07 6.45 -7.15
N ARG A 26 -2.20 6.47 -6.11
CA ARG A 26 -2.04 7.65 -5.24
C ARG A 26 -0.95 8.61 -5.73
N GLY A 27 -0.83 8.75 -7.06
CA GLY A 27 0.03 9.72 -7.73
C GLY A 27 1.31 9.14 -8.34
N ARG A 28 1.86 8.05 -7.83
CA ARG A 28 3.14 7.52 -8.29
C ARG A 28 2.95 6.32 -9.21
N VAL A 29 3.31 6.48 -10.50
CA VAL A 29 3.40 5.38 -11.47
C VAL A 29 4.87 5.19 -11.84
N PRO A 30 5.49 4.03 -11.57
CA PRO A 30 6.87 3.76 -11.95
C PRO A 30 7.07 3.79 -13.47
N THR A 31 8.33 4.03 -13.89
CA THR A 31 8.76 3.81 -15.28
C THR A 31 8.78 2.32 -15.61
N MET A 32 8.79 1.95 -16.88
CA MET A 32 8.88 0.53 -17.29
C MET A 32 10.17 -0.13 -16.81
N ASP A 33 11.29 0.60 -16.78
CA ASP A 33 12.55 0.10 -16.24
C ASP A 33 12.45 -0.17 -14.73
N ALA A 34 11.83 0.72 -13.96
CA ALA A 34 11.61 0.53 -12.54
C ALA A 34 10.65 -0.64 -12.25
N PHE A 35 9.64 -0.89 -13.10
CA PHE A 35 8.82 -2.09 -13.01
C PHE A 35 9.63 -3.37 -13.30
N ALA A 36 10.52 -3.35 -14.30
CA ALA A 36 11.38 -4.49 -14.60
C ALA A 36 12.31 -4.83 -13.41
N GLU A 37 12.94 -3.82 -12.81
CA GLU A 37 13.76 -3.97 -11.60
C GLU A 37 12.94 -4.52 -10.41
N LEU A 38 11.73 -4.03 -10.22
CA LEU A 38 10.82 -4.55 -9.19
C LEU A 38 10.48 -6.02 -9.41
N ILE A 39 10.13 -6.40 -10.64
CA ILE A 39 9.77 -7.80 -10.97
C ILE A 39 10.97 -8.72 -10.76
N ASP A 40 12.19 -8.30 -11.15
CA ASP A 40 13.42 -9.05 -10.89
C ASP A 40 13.72 -9.20 -9.40
N LEU A 41 13.54 -8.12 -8.63
CA LEU A 41 13.67 -8.15 -7.17
C LEU A 41 12.69 -9.13 -6.52
N LEU A 42 11.41 -9.07 -6.90
CA LEU A 42 10.37 -9.95 -6.39
C LEU A 42 10.66 -11.43 -6.72
N ALA A 43 11.05 -11.73 -7.96
CA ALA A 43 11.42 -13.09 -8.37
C ALA A 43 12.59 -13.64 -7.53
N ARG A 44 13.63 -12.84 -7.34
CA ARG A 44 14.81 -13.21 -6.53
C ARG A 44 14.46 -13.39 -5.05
N LEU A 45 13.49 -12.65 -4.53
CA LEU A 45 12.92 -12.84 -3.19
C LEU A 45 11.86 -13.95 -3.13
N CYS A 46 11.67 -14.74 -4.20
CA CYS A 46 10.72 -15.85 -4.28
C CYS A 46 9.23 -15.43 -4.12
N TYR A 47 8.89 -14.19 -4.45
CA TYR A 47 7.49 -13.82 -4.68
C TYR A 47 7.02 -14.47 -5.99
N ASN A 48 5.76 -14.90 -6.03
CA ASN A 48 5.17 -15.55 -7.19
C ASN A 48 3.84 -14.90 -7.65
N GLN A 49 3.48 -13.75 -7.08
CA GLN A 49 2.34 -12.95 -7.53
C GLN A 49 2.63 -11.46 -7.37
N LEU A 50 2.24 -10.68 -8.39
CA LEU A 50 2.26 -9.22 -8.38
C LEU A 50 0.85 -8.68 -8.67
N GLN A 51 0.44 -7.64 -7.93
CA GLN A 51 -0.73 -6.82 -8.24
C GLN A 51 -0.33 -5.35 -8.30
N LEU A 52 -0.82 -4.62 -9.28
CA LEU A 52 -0.79 -3.16 -9.30
C LEU A 52 -2.18 -2.65 -8.92
N TYR A 53 -2.27 -1.93 -7.81
CA TYR A 53 -3.54 -1.35 -7.36
C TYR A 53 -3.90 -0.15 -8.22
N ILE A 54 -4.98 -0.29 -8.98
CA ILE A 54 -5.43 0.71 -9.97
C ILE A 54 -6.82 1.24 -9.60
N GLU A 55 -6.95 2.56 -9.58
CA GLU A 55 -8.22 3.29 -9.52
C GLU A 55 -8.51 3.97 -10.86
N HIS A 56 -7.51 4.67 -11.41
CA HIS A 56 -7.64 5.51 -12.61
C HIS A 56 -6.37 5.53 -13.48
N THR A 57 -5.31 4.87 -13.08
CA THR A 57 -3.99 4.91 -13.73
C THR A 57 -3.82 3.88 -14.84
N TYR A 58 -4.90 3.60 -15.56
CA TYR A 58 -4.90 2.89 -16.83
C TYR A 58 -5.55 3.77 -17.91
N ALA A 59 -4.99 3.77 -19.12
CA ALA A 59 -5.39 4.63 -20.22
C ALA A 59 -6.65 4.09 -20.92
N PHE A 60 -7.80 4.09 -20.23
CA PHE A 60 -9.08 3.65 -20.78
C PHE A 60 -9.50 4.48 -21.97
N GLU A 61 -9.94 3.83 -23.06
CA GLU A 61 -10.46 4.47 -24.24
C GLU A 61 -11.69 5.33 -23.91
N ASN A 62 -11.79 6.51 -24.48
CA ASN A 62 -12.89 7.45 -24.25
C ASN A 62 -13.07 7.98 -22.82
N HIS A 63 -12.07 7.81 -21.95
CA HIS A 63 -12.07 8.24 -20.56
C HIS A 63 -10.85 9.12 -20.20
N GLY A 64 -10.27 9.80 -21.20
CA GLY A 64 -9.03 10.58 -21.06
C GLY A 64 -9.06 11.62 -19.95
N GLU A 65 -10.21 12.24 -19.69
CA GLU A 65 -10.42 13.20 -18.62
C GLU A 65 -10.10 12.65 -17.22
N VAL A 66 -10.18 11.32 -17.03
CA VAL A 66 -9.95 10.68 -15.74
C VAL A 66 -8.45 10.46 -15.47
N TRP A 67 -7.68 10.14 -16.50
CA TRP A 67 -6.31 9.65 -16.35
C TRP A 67 -5.22 10.50 -17.03
N GLN A 68 -5.57 11.50 -17.86
CA GLN A 68 -4.61 12.27 -18.67
C GLN A 68 -3.44 12.87 -17.87
N ASP A 69 -3.68 13.27 -16.60
CA ASP A 69 -2.66 13.88 -15.73
C ASP A 69 -1.95 12.87 -14.83
N ALA A 70 -2.31 11.58 -14.92
CA ALA A 70 -1.82 10.52 -14.02
C ALA A 70 -0.65 9.72 -14.60
N SER A 71 -0.20 9.98 -15.82
CA SER A 71 0.78 9.15 -16.56
C SER A 71 0.44 7.65 -16.52
N PRO A 72 -0.74 7.24 -16.99
CA PRO A 72 -1.30 5.92 -16.83
C PRO A 72 -0.48 4.83 -17.53
N LEU A 73 -0.73 3.58 -17.18
CA LEU A 73 -0.29 2.43 -17.94
C LEU A 73 -1.18 2.22 -19.17
N THR A 74 -0.58 1.87 -20.30
CA THR A 74 -1.28 1.49 -21.52
C THR A 74 -1.53 -0.01 -21.59
N ALA A 75 -2.43 -0.44 -22.47
CA ALA A 75 -2.66 -1.86 -22.75
C ALA A 75 -1.39 -2.59 -23.21
N GLU A 76 -0.56 -1.94 -24.01
CA GLU A 76 0.71 -2.50 -24.48
C GLU A 76 1.69 -2.71 -23.32
N GLU A 77 1.82 -1.72 -22.43
CA GLU A 77 2.68 -1.80 -21.25
C GLU A 77 2.21 -2.89 -20.28
N LEU A 78 0.89 -3.01 -20.04
CA LEU A 78 0.35 -4.09 -19.21
C LEU A 78 0.66 -5.48 -19.78
N ARG A 79 0.52 -5.67 -21.10
CA ARG A 79 0.91 -6.92 -21.76
C ARG A 79 2.40 -7.20 -21.67
N ALA A 80 3.23 -6.15 -21.76
CA ALA A 80 4.68 -6.29 -21.57
C ALA A 80 5.02 -6.71 -20.14
N LEU A 81 4.37 -6.11 -19.14
CA LEU A 81 4.53 -6.49 -17.72
C LEU A 81 4.04 -7.93 -17.46
N ASP A 82 2.88 -8.33 -18.04
CA ASP A 82 2.37 -9.70 -17.91
C ASP A 82 3.35 -10.73 -18.48
N LYS A 83 3.93 -10.42 -19.65
CA LYS A 83 4.97 -11.26 -20.25
C LYS A 83 6.21 -11.35 -19.36
N LEU A 84 6.70 -10.22 -18.87
CA LEU A 84 7.88 -10.14 -18.01
C LEU A 84 7.69 -10.93 -16.70
N CYS A 85 6.52 -10.79 -16.07
CA CYS A 85 6.15 -11.55 -14.88
C CYS A 85 6.16 -13.07 -15.14
N ARG A 86 5.55 -13.53 -16.25
CA ARG A 86 5.52 -14.95 -16.61
C ARG A 86 6.92 -15.53 -16.88
N GLU A 87 7.81 -14.75 -17.48
CA GLU A 87 9.22 -15.15 -17.70
C GLU A 87 10.00 -15.36 -16.39
N ARG A 88 9.43 -14.90 -15.26
CA ARG A 88 10.01 -15.00 -13.90
C ARG A 88 9.13 -15.80 -12.94
N ASP A 89 8.22 -16.61 -13.46
CA ASP A 89 7.27 -17.40 -12.67
C ASP A 89 6.43 -16.59 -11.68
N ILE A 90 6.12 -15.34 -12.05
CA ILE A 90 5.23 -14.45 -11.28
C ILE A 90 3.88 -14.35 -11.99
N GLU A 91 2.79 -14.62 -11.26
CA GLU A 91 1.43 -14.37 -11.74
C GLU A 91 1.13 -12.87 -11.63
N PHE A 92 0.88 -12.17 -12.74
CA PHE A 92 0.45 -10.79 -12.74
C PHE A 92 -1.09 -10.72 -12.68
N VAL A 93 -1.64 -10.46 -11.48
CA VAL A 93 -3.08 -10.42 -11.23
C VAL A 93 -3.61 -9.02 -11.47
N PRO A 94 -4.60 -8.81 -12.37
CA PRO A 94 -5.26 -7.53 -12.51
C PRO A 94 -5.91 -7.10 -11.19
N ASN A 95 -5.80 -5.80 -10.88
CA ASN A 95 -6.42 -5.18 -9.72
C ASN A 95 -6.97 -3.81 -10.13
N LEU A 96 -8.29 -3.67 -10.13
CA LEU A 96 -8.99 -2.45 -10.53
C LEU A 96 -10.14 -2.18 -9.58
N ASN A 97 -10.09 -1.08 -8.85
CA ASN A 97 -11.19 -0.69 -7.98
C ASN A 97 -12.48 -0.47 -8.76
N SER A 98 -13.53 -1.13 -8.28
CA SER A 98 -14.80 -1.24 -9.02
C SER A 98 -16.00 -0.78 -8.20
N PHE A 99 -15.80 -0.27 -6.98
CA PHE A 99 -16.90 0.18 -6.12
C PHE A 99 -16.53 1.39 -5.27
N GLY A 100 -15.66 1.26 -4.22
CA GLY A 100 -15.08 2.38 -3.49
C GLY A 100 -13.84 2.95 -4.19
N HIS A 101 -13.27 4.02 -3.65
CA HIS A 101 -12.05 4.67 -4.13
C HIS A 101 -12.09 5.09 -5.61
N VAL A 102 -13.22 5.66 -6.03
CA VAL A 102 -13.45 6.11 -7.41
C VAL A 102 -13.61 7.63 -7.52
N GLU A 103 -13.05 8.39 -6.57
CA GLU A 103 -13.09 9.85 -6.53
C GLU A 103 -12.54 10.48 -7.82
N ARG A 104 -11.50 9.86 -8.41
CA ARG A 104 -10.88 10.34 -9.65
C ARG A 104 -11.82 10.26 -10.85
N TRP A 105 -12.78 9.35 -10.82
CA TRP A 105 -13.86 9.24 -11.80
C TRP A 105 -15.00 10.22 -11.47
N LEU A 106 -15.50 10.16 -10.24
CA LEU A 106 -16.71 10.87 -9.83
C LEU A 106 -16.57 12.39 -9.72
N LYS A 107 -15.33 12.92 -9.69
CA LYS A 107 -15.09 14.38 -9.79
C LYS A 107 -15.52 15.00 -11.13
N HIS A 108 -15.70 14.18 -12.18
CA HIS A 108 -16.09 14.63 -13.50
C HIS A 108 -17.61 14.50 -13.69
N GLU A 109 -18.25 15.54 -14.23
CA GLU A 109 -19.71 15.62 -14.42
C GLU A 109 -20.30 14.42 -15.18
N LYS A 110 -19.54 13.88 -16.15
CA LYS A 110 -19.91 12.70 -16.96
C LYS A 110 -20.22 11.46 -16.10
N TYR A 111 -19.56 11.31 -14.95
CA TYR A 111 -19.67 10.11 -14.09
C TYR A 111 -20.47 10.36 -12.82
N LYS A 112 -20.80 11.61 -12.48
CA LYS A 112 -21.63 11.94 -11.31
C LYS A 112 -22.94 11.13 -11.23
N PRO A 113 -23.65 10.83 -12.35
CA PRO A 113 -24.84 9.98 -12.29
C PRO A 113 -24.58 8.56 -11.77
N LEU A 114 -23.32 8.09 -11.78
CA LEU A 114 -22.94 6.80 -11.26
C LEU A 114 -22.63 6.80 -9.75
N ALA A 115 -22.53 7.99 -9.12
CA ALA A 115 -22.18 8.12 -7.72
C ALA A 115 -23.30 7.68 -6.78
N GLU A 116 -22.94 7.08 -5.66
CA GLU A 116 -23.85 6.82 -4.54
C GLU A 116 -24.35 8.15 -3.93
N CYS A 117 -23.42 9.10 -3.71
CA CYS A 117 -23.70 10.44 -3.19
C CYS A 117 -23.13 11.51 -4.14
N PRO A 118 -23.83 11.91 -5.23
CA PRO A 118 -23.29 12.82 -6.24
C PRO A 118 -22.81 14.18 -5.70
N ASP A 119 -23.42 14.68 -4.63
CA ASP A 119 -23.10 15.95 -4.00
C ASP A 119 -22.11 15.81 -2.81
N GLY A 120 -21.51 14.62 -2.66
CA GLY A 120 -20.64 14.27 -1.54
C GLY A 120 -21.40 13.77 -0.31
N PHE A 121 -20.66 13.47 0.74
CA PHE A 121 -21.21 12.85 1.95
C PHE A 121 -20.45 13.27 3.21
N TYR A 122 -21.08 13.07 4.38
CA TYR A 122 -20.40 13.25 5.66
C TYR A 122 -19.70 11.96 6.10
N HIS A 123 -18.37 12.03 6.19
CA HIS A 123 -17.55 10.89 6.62
C HIS A 123 -17.51 10.81 8.16
N ALA A 124 -18.14 9.79 8.73
CA ALA A 124 -18.33 9.69 10.18
C ALA A 124 -17.00 9.52 10.97
N ILE A 125 -16.02 8.82 10.42
CA ILE A 125 -14.71 8.60 11.06
C ILE A 125 -13.87 9.88 11.02
N PHE A 126 -13.76 10.53 9.86
CA PHE A 126 -12.99 11.78 9.71
C PHE A 126 -13.76 13.03 10.14
N LYS A 127 -15.05 12.90 10.46
CA LYS A 127 -15.93 13.98 10.91
C LYS A 127 -15.91 15.22 9.98
N MET A 128 -15.91 14.98 8.68
CA MET A 128 -15.83 16.03 7.67
C MET A 128 -16.64 15.68 6.42
N GLN A 129 -17.00 16.70 5.65
CA GLN A 129 -17.56 16.52 4.31
C GLN A 129 -16.48 16.02 3.35
N ARG A 130 -16.84 15.02 2.54
CA ARG A 130 -15.99 14.43 1.51
C ARG A 130 -16.71 14.48 0.16
N VAL A 131 -15.92 14.50 -0.90
CA VAL A 131 -16.43 14.34 -2.28
C VAL A 131 -16.89 12.89 -2.53
N ALA A 132 -17.71 12.70 -3.56
CA ALA A 132 -18.15 11.37 -3.96
C ALA A 132 -16.95 10.47 -4.33
N GLY A 133 -16.93 9.27 -3.77
CA GLY A 133 -15.85 8.29 -3.97
C GLY A 133 -16.36 6.85 -4.07
N THR A 134 -17.68 6.62 -4.07
CA THR A 134 -18.30 5.30 -4.19
C THR A 134 -19.33 5.28 -5.30
N PHE A 135 -19.28 4.27 -6.17
CA PHE A 135 -20.33 4.04 -7.16
C PHE A 135 -21.64 3.61 -6.48
N ALA A 136 -22.78 3.93 -7.09
CA ALA A 136 -24.07 3.44 -6.62
C ALA A 136 -24.16 1.90 -6.77
N ALA A 137 -24.76 1.23 -5.79
CA ALA A 137 -24.92 -0.22 -5.79
C ALA A 137 -26.07 -0.68 -6.72
N CYS A 138 -25.94 -0.52 -8.05
CA CYS A 138 -26.99 -0.80 -9.02
C CYS A 138 -26.47 -1.50 -10.30
N GLU A 139 -27.37 -1.87 -11.21
CA GLU A 139 -27.02 -2.52 -12.49
C GLU A 139 -26.25 -1.56 -13.42
N GLU A 140 -26.63 -0.28 -13.45
CA GLU A 140 -26.01 0.74 -14.31
C GLU A 140 -24.49 0.84 -14.07
N THR A 141 -24.09 0.88 -12.80
CA THR A 141 -22.67 0.93 -12.41
C THR A 141 -21.96 -0.40 -12.68
N ALA A 142 -22.63 -1.53 -12.46
CA ALA A 142 -22.07 -2.83 -12.80
C ALA A 142 -21.88 -2.99 -14.32
N ASP A 143 -22.77 -2.44 -15.15
CA ASP A 143 -22.62 -2.43 -16.61
C ASP A 143 -21.55 -1.45 -17.07
N PHE A 144 -21.39 -0.30 -16.39
CA PHE A 144 -20.27 0.60 -16.62
C PHE A 144 -18.93 -0.12 -16.36
N MET A 145 -18.79 -0.79 -15.21
CA MET A 145 -17.59 -1.57 -14.88
C MET A 145 -17.37 -2.72 -15.86
N SER A 146 -18.44 -3.39 -16.34
CA SER A 146 -18.30 -4.44 -17.37
C SER A 146 -17.59 -3.93 -18.62
N ARG A 147 -17.92 -2.72 -19.10
CA ARG A 147 -17.23 -2.12 -20.27
C ARG A 147 -15.76 -1.85 -19.99
N LEU A 148 -15.41 -1.38 -18.79
CA LEU A 148 -14.01 -1.22 -18.39
C LEU A 148 -13.28 -2.57 -18.30
N TYR A 149 -13.94 -3.62 -17.83
CA TYR A 149 -13.38 -4.98 -17.80
C TYR A 149 -13.12 -5.54 -19.19
N ASP A 150 -14.01 -5.28 -20.16
CA ASP A 150 -13.86 -5.72 -21.55
C ASP A 150 -12.56 -5.19 -22.19
N GLU A 151 -12.13 -3.98 -21.77
CA GLU A 151 -10.88 -3.35 -22.24
C GLU A 151 -9.66 -3.76 -21.40
N PHE A 152 -9.81 -3.83 -20.09
CA PHE A 152 -8.70 -4.00 -19.16
C PHE A 152 -8.22 -5.44 -19.05
N LEU A 153 -9.15 -6.40 -18.86
CA LEU A 153 -8.83 -7.79 -18.52
C LEU A 153 -8.14 -8.60 -19.61
N PRO A 154 -8.31 -8.32 -20.91
CA PRO A 154 -7.56 -9.02 -21.96
C PRO A 154 -6.06 -8.84 -21.93
N ASN A 155 -5.55 -7.85 -21.17
CA ASN A 155 -4.12 -7.57 -21.04
C ASN A 155 -3.41 -8.49 -20.04
N PHE A 156 -4.13 -9.39 -19.34
CA PHE A 156 -3.59 -10.23 -18.27
C PHE A 156 -3.87 -11.71 -18.52
N SER A 157 -2.84 -12.53 -18.36
CA SER A 157 -2.94 -14.00 -18.47
C SER A 157 -3.53 -14.65 -17.21
N SER A 158 -3.47 -14.01 -16.04
CA SER A 158 -4.00 -14.53 -14.77
C SER A 158 -5.49 -14.86 -14.87
N LYS A 159 -5.89 -15.93 -14.18
CA LYS A 159 -7.29 -16.35 -14.01
C LYS A 159 -7.97 -15.71 -12.80
N LYS A 160 -7.27 -14.86 -12.06
CA LYS A 160 -7.79 -14.10 -10.94
C LYS A 160 -7.95 -12.62 -11.33
N PHE A 161 -8.83 -11.92 -10.62
CA PHE A 161 -9.02 -10.48 -10.77
C PHE A 161 -9.49 -9.89 -9.44
N ASN A 162 -8.72 -8.95 -8.88
CA ASN A 162 -9.08 -8.20 -7.69
C ASN A 162 -9.87 -6.95 -8.09
N ILE A 163 -11.12 -6.90 -7.69
CA ILE A 163 -12.04 -5.79 -8.02
C ILE A 163 -12.06 -4.69 -6.95
N GLY A 164 -11.24 -4.78 -5.91
CA GLY A 164 -11.32 -3.86 -4.78
C GLY A 164 -12.54 -4.15 -3.91
N GLY A 165 -13.44 -3.17 -3.81
CA GLY A 165 -14.72 -3.31 -3.09
C GLY A 165 -14.65 -2.97 -1.61
N ASP A 166 -13.51 -2.47 -1.15
CA ASP A 166 -13.26 -1.98 0.19
C ASP A 166 -13.86 -0.58 0.43
N GLU A 167 -14.06 -0.28 1.69
CA GLU A 167 -14.38 1.06 2.21
C GLU A 167 -15.49 1.84 1.45
N PRO A 168 -16.62 1.24 1.07
CA PRO A 168 -17.70 1.97 0.44
C PRO A 168 -18.46 2.83 1.49
N TRP A 169 -17.78 3.88 1.98
CA TRP A 169 -18.25 4.71 3.10
C TRP A 169 -19.62 5.33 2.87
N GLU A 170 -19.92 5.65 1.61
CA GLU A 170 -21.17 6.29 1.19
C GLU A 170 -22.37 5.35 1.13
N LEU A 171 -22.15 4.05 1.04
CA LEU A 171 -23.21 3.06 0.89
C LEU A 171 -24.28 3.22 2.00
N GLY A 172 -25.52 3.43 1.60
CA GLY A 172 -26.63 3.70 2.49
C GLY A 172 -26.79 5.17 2.92
N GLN A 173 -25.98 6.08 2.36
CA GLN A 173 -26.14 7.53 2.64
C GLN A 173 -26.79 8.29 1.48
N GLY A 174 -26.78 7.74 0.28
CA GLY A 174 -27.32 8.33 -0.94
C GLY A 174 -28.40 7.50 -1.61
N ARG A 175 -28.15 7.09 -2.85
CA ARG A 175 -29.12 6.36 -3.70
C ARG A 175 -29.56 5.01 -3.12
N SER A 176 -28.72 4.35 -2.37
CA SER A 176 -29.02 3.06 -1.74
C SER A 176 -29.65 3.16 -0.35
N ARG A 177 -29.95 4.38 0.15
CA ARG A 177 -30.44 4.60 1.53
C ARG A 177 -31.66 3.74 1.86
N GLU A 178 -32.73 3.89 1.12
CA GLU A 178 -34.00 3.16 1.37
C GLU A 178 -33.79 1.64 1.31
N LEU A 179 -32.95 1.18 0.37
CA LEU A 179 -32.65 -0.25 0.22
C LEU A 179 -31.84 -0.75 1.42
N CYS A 180 -30.86 0.02 1.89
CA CYS A 180 -30.06 -0.31 3.07
C CYS A 180 -30.91 -0.31 4.36
N GLU A 181 -31.85 0.62 4.50
CA GLU A 181 -32.81 0.64 5.61
C GLU A 181 -33.71 -0.59 5.61
N LYS A 182 -34.15 -1.05 4.43
CA LYS A 182 -35.01 -2.22 4.27
C LYS A 182 -34.30 -3.55 4.43
N CYS A 183 -33.12 -3.70 3.84
CA CYS A 183 -32.44 -4.99 3.71
C CYS A 183 -31.14 -5.11 4.51
N GLY A 184 -30.65 -4.02 5.07
CA GLY A 184 -29.33 -3.92 5.71
C GLY A 184 -28.21 -3.61 4.71
N LYS A 185 -27.26 -2.77 5.12
CA LYS A 185 -26.12 -2.30 4.31
C LYS A 185 -25.30 -3.45 3.73
N ARG A 186 -25.01 -4.47 4.53
CA ARG A 186 -24.24 -5.65 4.12
C ARG A 186 -24.91 -6.43 2.99
N ASN A 187 -26.23 -6.60 3.03
CA ASN A 187 -26.96 -7.32 1.99
C ASN A 187 -26.93 -6.56 0.67
N VAL A 188 -27.09 -5.22 0.70
CA VAL A 188 -26.97 -4.37 -0.48
C VAL A 188 -25.56 -4.46 -1.07
N TYR A 189 -24.53 -4.42 -0.24
CA TYR A 189 -23.14 -4.64 -0.66
C TYR A 189 -22.97 -6.00 -1.35
N LEU A 190 -23.37 -7.08 -0.71
CA LEU A 190 -23.20 -8.43 -1.25
C LEU A 190 -23.96 -8.65 -2.57
N GLU A 191 -25.14 -8.05 -2.69
CA GLU A 191 -25.90 -8.09 -3.95
C GLU A 191 -25.17 -7.36 -5.07
N HIS A 192 -24.59 -6.18 -4.78
CA HIS A 192 -23.78 -5.45 -5.77
C HIS A 192 -22.52 -6.23 -6.16
N MET A 193 -21.80 -6.77 -5.18
CA MET A 193 -20.62 -7.62 -5.42
C MET A 193 -20.98 -8.86 -6.25
N ALA A 194 -22.17 -9.43 -6.06
CA ALA A 194 -22.65 -10.54 -6.90
C ALA A 194 -22.92 -10.11 -8.36
N ARG A 195 -23.38 -8.86 -8.58
CA ARG A 195 -23.49 -8.28 -9.93
C ARG A 195 -22.13 -8.17 -10.60
N LEU A 196 -21.13 -7.62 -9.89
CA LEU A 196 -19.75 -7.50 -10.39
C LEU A 196 -19.13 -8.89 -10.64
N LYS A 197 -19.33 -9.84 -9.74
CA LYS A 197 -18.87 -11.23 -9.91
C LYS A 197 -19.32 -11.84 -11.24
N LYS A 198 -20.60 -11.68 -11.59
CA LYS A 198 -21.13 -12.16 -12.87
C LYS A 198 -20.40 -11.54 -14.09
N ARG A 199 -19.99 -10.27 -13.99
CA ARG A 199 -19.22 -9.59 -15.06
C ARG A 199 -17.78 -10.11 -15.12
N VAL A 200 -17.14 -10.35 -13.98
CA VAL A 200 -15.81 -10.98 -13.90
C VAL A 200 -15.79 -12.38 -14.48
N GLU A 201 -16.80 -13.20 -14.16
CA GLU A 201 -16.93 -14.58 -14.64
C GLU A 201 -17.11 -14.68 -16.16
N LYS A 202 -17.68 -13.66 -16.83
CA LYS A 202 -17.74 -13.61 -18.31
C LYS A 202 -16.36 -13.62 -18.96
N HIS A 203 -15.33 -13.13 -18.26
CA HIS A 203 -13.93 -13.14 -18.72
C HIS A 203 -13.18 -14.42 -18.29
N GLY A 204 -13.88 -15.42 -17.74
CA GLY A 204 -13.27 -16.66 -17.24
C GLY A 204 -12.33 -16.44 -16.06
N LYS A 205 -12.52 -15.37 -15.30
CA LYS A 205 -11.70 -15.04 -14.15
C LYS A 205 -12.44 -15.29 -12.83
N LYS A 206 -11.67 -15.59 -11.78
CA LYS A 206 -12.14 -15.73 -10.41
C LYS A 206 -12.00 -14.39 -9.69
N MET A 207 -13.10 -13.90 -9.10
CA MET A 207 -13.14 -12.63 -8.41
C MET A 207 -12.38 -12.68 -7.08
N MET A 208 -11.43 -11.75 -6.88
CA MET A 208 -10.86 -11.39 -5.59
C MET A 208 -11.47 -10.06 -5.13
N PHE A 209 -11.58 -9.84 -3.83
CA PHE A 209 -12.10 -8.59 -3.26
C PHE A 209 -11.62 -8.39 -1.82
N TRP A 210 -11.55 -7.14 -1.37
CA TRP A 210 -11.21 -6.82 0.02
C TRP A 210 -12.35 -7.17 0.97
N GLY A 211 -12.02 -7.85 2.06
CA GLY A 211 -12.99 -8.51 2.93
C GLY A 211 -13.54 -7.68 4.09
N ASP A 212 -13.23 -6.39 4.19
CA ASP A 212 -13.59 -5.54 5.34
C ASP A 212 -15.10 -5.47 5.59
N VAL A 213 -15.91 -5.20 4.56
CA VAL A 213 -17.38 -5.15 4.69
C VAL A 213 -17.96 -6.51 5.07
N LEU A 214 -17.36 -7.60 4.54
CA LEU A 214 -17.77 -8.97 4.85
C LEU A 214 -17.50 -9.34 6.31
N LEU A 215 -16.39 -8.83 6.87
CA LEU A 215 -15.86 -9.15 8.20
C LEU A 215 -16.23 -8.12 9.27
N GLY A 216 -16.53 -6.89 8.86
CA GLY A 216 -16.80 -5.76 9.77
C GLY A 216 -18.07 -5.90 10.62
N GLU A 217 -19.07 -6.61 10.12
CA GLU A 217 -20.31 -6.85 10.85
C GLU A 217 -20.27 -8.20 11.62
N SER A 218 -20.90 -8.22 12.78
CA SER A 218 -21.19 -9.46 13.51
C SER A 218 -22.23 -10.27 12.74
N GLY A 219 -22.00 -11.54 12.55
CA GLY A 219 -22.93 -12.42 11.87
C GLY A 219 -22.26 -13.45 10.96
N GLU A 220 -23.07 -14.32 10.41
CA GLU A 220 -22.61 -15.40 9.56
C GLU A 220 -22.20 -14.87 8.18
N ILE A 221 -21.04 -15.31 7.69
CA ILE A 221 -20.59 -15.01 6.33
C ILE A 221 -21.38 -15.89 5.37
N PRO A 222 -22.06 -15.32 4.33
CA PRO A 222 -22.83 -16.11 3.38
C PRO A 222 -21.93 -17.05 2.57
N ALA A 223 -22.03 -18.36 2.85
CA ALA A 223 -21.19 -19.38 2.24
C ALA A 223 -21.33 -19.42 0.69
N GLU A 224 -22.54 -19.24 0.18
CA GLU A 224 -22.79 -19.23 -1.27
C GLU A 224 -22.06 -18.10 -2.00
N PHE A 225 -21.90 -16.93 -1.36
CA PHE A 225 -21.15 -15.80 -1.93
C PHE A 225 -19.65 -16.14 -2.07
N LEU A 226 -19.13 -16.93 -1.13
CA LEU A 226 -17.70 -17.33 -1.15
C LEU A 226 -17.39 -18.38 -2.22
N LYS A 227 -18.39 -19.06 -2.79
CA LYS A 227 -18.17 -19.98 -3.91
C LYS A 227 -17.61 -19.22 -5.11
N ASN A 228 -16.46 -19.70 -5.61
CA ASN A 228 -15.76 -19.11 -6.74
C ASN A 228 -15.37 -17.63 -6.53
N THR A 229 -15.08 -17.23 -5.28
CA THR A 229 -14.47 -15.94 -4.94
C THR A 229 -13.24 -16.14 -4.04
N ILE A 230 -12.44 -15.11 -3.91
CA ILE A 230 -11.26 -15.08 -3.04
C ILE A 230 -11.34 -13.81 -2.18
N PRO A 231 -11.86 -13.88 -0.95
CA PRO A 231 -11.78 -12.76 -0.03
C PRO A 231 -10.33 -12.54 0.40
N VAL A 232 -9.93 -11.26 0.47
CA VAL A 232 -8.62 -10.82 0.93
C VAL A 232 -8.80 -10.12 2.27
N ILE A 233 -8.31 -10.74 3.34
CA ILE A 233 -8.39 -10.23 4.71
C ILE A 233 -7.23 -9.28 4.92
N TRP A 234 -7.49 -7.98 5.02
CA TRP A 234 -6.45 -6.99 5.22
C TRP A 234 -6.46 -6.40 6.64
N GLY A 235 -5.28 -5.97 7.08
CA GLY A 235 -5.08 -5.25 8.33
C GLY A 235 -3.62 -4.88 8.49
N TYR A 236 -3.34 -3.66 8.97
CA TYR A 236 -2.00 -3.07 8.89
C TYR A 236 -1.39 -2.72 10.24
N ASP A 237 -2.15 -2.83 11.31
CA ASP A 237 -1.64 -2.60 12.66
C ASP A 237 -1.17 -3.92 13.30
N SER A 238 -0.12 -3.85 14.08
CA SER A 238 0.29 -4.96 14.95
C SER A 238 -0.82 -5.28 15.95
N GLY A 239 -1.12 -6.57 16.12
CA GLY A 239 -2.27 -7.01 16.93
C GLY A 239 -3.61 -7.01 16.19
N HIS A 240 -3.59 -6.84 14.85
CA HIS A 240 -4.80 -7.01 14.04
C HIS A 240 -5.39 -8.42 14.23
N PRO A 241 -6.73 -8.57 14.36
CA PRO A 241 -7.35 -9.84 14.72
C PRO A 241 -7.41 -10.87 13.58
N PHE A 242 -6.29 -11.08 12.86
CA PHE A 242 -6.20 -12.05 11.77
C PHE A 242 -6.68 -13.44 12.14
N ASP A 243 -6.34 -13.92 13.35
CA ASP A 243 -6.73 -15.25 13.83
C ASP A 243 -8.25 -15.41 13.88
N ALA A 244 -8.95 -14.46 14.46
CA ALA A 244 -10.41 -14.47 14.56
C ALA A 244 -11.09 -14.34 13.19
N GLN A 245 -10.58 -13.47 12.33
CA GLN A 245 -11.11 -13.25 10.98
C GLN A 245 -10.90 -14.47 10.08
N CYS A 246 -9.72 -15.07 10.11
CA CYS A 246 -9.42 -16.31 9.37
C CYS A 246 -10.29 -17.47 9.82
N SER A 247 -10.51 -17.62 11.14
CA SER A 247 -11.39 -18.64 11.67
C SER A 247 -12.83 -18.52 11.13
N ARG A 248 -13.38 -17.30 11.08
CA ARG A 248 -14.71 -17.03 10.50
C ARG A 248 -14.79 -17.34 9.02
N VAL A 249 -13.78 -16.91 8.24
CA VAL A 249 -13.74 -17.18 6.80
C VAL A 249 -13.59 -18.67 6.52
N ARG A 250 -12.70 -19.37 7.23
CA ARG A 250 -12.52 -20.83 7.08
C ARG A 250 -13.81 -21.57 7.37
N ALA A 251 -14.50 -21.27 8.47
CA ALA A 251 -15.78 -21.90 8.81
C ALA A 251 -16.85 -21.67 7.73
N ALA A 252 -16.90 -20.47 7.13
CA ALA A 252 -17.82 -20.18 6.05
C ALA A 252 -17.46 -20.93 4.74
N LEU A 253 -16.17 -21.06 4.43
CA LEU A 253 -15.70 -21.85 3.28
C LEU A 253 -15.97 -23.34 3.45
N GLU A 254 -15.86 -23.89 4.65
CA GLU A 254 -16.23 -25.29 4.95
C GLU A 254 -17.71 -25.54 4.70
N LYS A 255 -18.59 -24.62 5.12
CA LYS A 255 -20.02 -24.67 4.81
C LYS A 255 -20.31 -24.55 3.30
N ALA A 256 -19.46 -23.85 2.55
CA ALA A 256 -19.56 -23.71 1.10
C ALA A 256 -19.06 -24.93 0.31
N GLY A 257 -18.51 -25.95 0.98
CA GLY A 257 -18.00 -27.18 0.36
C GLY A 257 -16.50 -27.41 0.56
N GLY A 258 -15.82 -26.60 1.38
CA GLY A 258 -14.45 -26.86 1.89
C GLY A 258 -13.28 -26.41 0.99
N ASN A 259 -13.47 -26.26 -0.31
CA ASN A 259 -12.39 -26.03 -1.29
C ASN A 259 -12.14 -24.55 -1.63
N GLY A 260 -12.59 -23.62 -0.79
CA GLY A 260 -12.48 -22.20 -1.05
C GLY A 260 -11.10 -21.63 -0.71
N GLU A 261 -10.71 -20.60 -1.44
CA GLU A 261 -9.47 -19.84 -1.24
C GLU A 261 -9.75 -18.53 -0.50
N PHE A 262 -8.79 -18.08 0.28
CA PHE A 262 -8.74 -16.73 0.83
C PHE A 262 -7.29 -16.29 1.02
N TYR A 263 -7.06 -14.98 1.06
CA TYR A 263 -5.74 -14.39 1.26
C TYR A 263 -5.74 -13.52 2.50
N LEU A 264 -4.54 -13.31 3.06
CA LEU A 264 -4.29 -12.27 4.05
C LEU A 264 -3.43 -11.17 3.41
N ALA A 265 -3.70 -9.93 3.79
CA ALA A 265 -2.95 -8.78 3.27
C ALA A 265 -2.41 -7.93 4.43
N PRO A 266 -1.22 -8.25 4.94
CA PRO A 266 -0.44 -7.37 5.81
C PRO A 266 0.17 -6.24 5.00
N GLY A 267 0.67 -5.20 5.70
CA GLY A 267 1.28 -4.04 5.05
C GLY A 267 2.75 -3.84 5.36
N THR A 268 3.47 -3.19 4.43
CA THR A 268 4.84 -2.73 4.65
C THR A 268 4.92 -1.59 5.67
N SER A 269 3.79 -0.94 5.97
CA SER A 269 3.72 0.25 6.84
C SER A 269 4.67 1.39 6.46
N SER A 270 5.03 1.48 5.17
CA SER A 270 5.90 2.54 4.62
C SER A 270 5.12 3.80 4.26
N TRP A 271 3.82 3.68 3.94
CA TRP A 271 2.98 4.83 3.57
C TRP A 271 2.73 5.75 4.77
N LEU A 272 2.44 7.00 4.46
CA LEU A 272 2.30 8.07 5.47
C LEU A 272 3.49 8.12 6.42
N SER A 273 4.69 7.82 5.88
CA SER A 273 5.96 7.80 6.59
C SER A 273 7.10 8.18 5.65
N PHE A 274 8.25 8.55 6.17
CA PHE A 274 9.48 8.71 5.39
C PHE A 274 10.30 7.42 5.32
N GLY A 275 10.21 6.60 6.36
CA GLY A 275 10.73 5.25 6.40
C GLY A 275 9.60 4.24 6.57
N THR A 276 9.93 3.04 6.98
CA THR A 276 8.95 2.05 7.43
C THR A 276 8.64 2.27 8.90
N ARG A 277 7.39 2.20 9.32
CA ARG A 277 7.03 2.03 10.74
C ARG A 277 7.35 0.58 11.12
N GLN A 278 8.67 0.30 11.28
CA GLN A 278 9.23 -1.04 11.19
C GLN A 278 8.73 -1.98 12.28
N THR A 279 8.66 -1.52 13.54
CA THR A 279 8.17 -2.34 14.65
C THR A 279 6.73 -2.82 14.39
N ASN A 280 5.87 -1.94 13.85
CA ASN A 280 4.52 -2.31 13.43
C ASN A 280 4.54 -3.28 12.23
N ALA A 281 5.26 -2.96 11.17
CA ALA A 281 5.29 -3.74 9.94
C ALA A 281 5.72 -5.20 10.18
N LEU A 282 6.85 -5.39 10.86
CA LEU A 282 7.41 -6.72 11.05
C LEU A 282 6.52 -7.61 11.94
N LYS A 283 5.89 -7.03 12.95
CA LYS A 283 4.94 -7.75 13.80
C LYS A 283 3.66 -8.09 13.03
N ASN A 284 3.09 -7.14 12.29
CA ASN A 284 1.90 -7.34 11.46
C ASN A 284 2.12 -8.46 10.40
N ILE A 285 3.26 -8.44 9.72
CA ILE A 285 3.65 -9.47 8.74
C ILE A 285 3.73 -10.86 9.39
N ARG A 286 4.39 -10.98 10.54
CA ARG A 286 4.51 -12.26 11.28
C ARG A 286 3.15 -12.81 11.71
N GLU A 287 2.29 -11.95 12.26
CA GLU A 287 0.93 -12.30 12.68
C GLU A 287 0.09 -12.79 11.50
N ALA A 288 0.12 -12.08 10.36
CA ALA A 288 -0.59 -12.49 9.15
C ALA A 288 -0.07 -13.82 8.59
N CYS A 289 1.25 -13.99 8.47
CA CYS A 289 1.84 -15.23 7.97
C CYS A 289 1.56 -16.43 8.90
N SER A 290 1.58 -16.22 10.22
CA SER A 290 1.22 -17.24 11.20
C SER A 290 -0.24 -17.66 11.05
N ALA A 291 -1.16 -16.70 10.96
CA ALA A 291 -2.58 -16.98 10.75
C ALA A 291 -2.83 -17.67 9.39
N ALA A 292 -2.15 -17.23 8.33
CA ALA A 292 -2.25 -17.84 7.01
C ALA A 292 -1.91 -19.34 7.04
N LYS A 293 -0.80 -19.70 7.68
CA LYS A 293 -0.38 -21.08 7.83
C LYS A 293 -1.36 -21.89 8.70
N LYS A 294 -1.78 -21.33 9.84
CA LYS A 294 -2.71 -21.98 10.79
C LYS A 294 -4.05 -22.32 10.16
N TYR A 295 -4.60 -21.43 9.35
CA TYR A 295 -5.93 -21.57 8.75
C TYR A 295 -5.91 -22.02 7.30
N GLY A 296 -4.74 -22.36 6.75
CA GLY A 296 -4.58 -22.84 5.38
C GLY A 296 -5.04 -21.80 4.34
N ALA A 297 -4.65 -20.53 4.51
CA ALA A 297 -4.87 -19.52 3.49
C ALA A 297 -4.11 -19.87 2.20
N SER A 298 -4.71 -19.56 1.06
CA SER A 298 -4.11 -19.82 -0.25
C SER A 298 -2.99 -18.86 -0.59
N GLY A 299 -2.95 -17.68 0.06
CA GLY A 299 -1.92 -16.69 -0.18
C GLY A 299 -1.79 -15.63 0.91
N VAL A 300 -0.63 -14.97 0.90
CA VAL A 300 -0.38 -13.71 1.61
C VAL A 300 0.02 -12.69 0.55
N LEU A 301 -0.64 -11.53 0.57
CA LEU A 301 -0.41 -10.39 -0.32
C LEU A 301 0.15 -9.23 0.51
N LEU A 302 1.47 -9.07 0.53
CA LEU A 302 2.10 -7.91 1.17
C LEU A 302 1.75 -6.64 0.39
N THR A 303 1.16 -5.65 1.05
CA THR A 303 0.72 -4.41 0.40
C THR A 303 1.60 -3.22 0.75
N THR A 304 1.80 -2.32 -0.21
CA THR A 304 2.35 -0.99 0.01
C THR A 304 1.43 0.06 -0.61
N TRP A 305 1.19 1.15 0.12
CA TRP A 305 0.26 2.20 -0.25
C TRP A 305 0.97 3.54 -0.45
N GLY A 306 0.32 4.46 -1.15
CA GLY A 306 0.83 5.79 -1.47
C GLY A 306 -0.01 6.95 -0.92
N ASP A 307 -0.82 6.69 0.08
CA ASP A 307 -1.80 7.64 0.64
C ASP A 307 -1.25 9.06 0.82
N PHE A 308 -2.06 10.06 0.50
CA PHE A 308 -1.80 11.48 0.74
C PHE A 308 -0.43 11.97 0.27
N GLY A 309 -0.17 11.85 -1.03
CA GLY A 309 0.99 12.45 -1.70
C GLY A 309 2.17 11.52 -1.95
N TYR A 310 2.11 10.26 -1.53
CA TYR A 310 3.08 9.21 -1.82
C TYR A 310 4.54 9.60 -1.52
N HIS A 311 4.80 10.15 -0.34
CA HIS A 311 6.12 10.65 0.04
C HIS A 311 7.10 9.56 0.51
N ASN A 312 6.61 8.34 0.74
CA ASN A 312 7.44 7.21 1.13
C ASN A 312 8.34 6.73 -0.03
N PRO A 313 9.66 6.59 0.19
CA PRO A 313 10.56 6.05 -0.83
C PRO A 313 10.37 4.54 -1.01
N PHE A 314 10.72 4.01 -2.18
CA PHE A 314 10.62 2.56 -2.39
C PHE A 314 11.57 1.77 -1.49
N CYS A 315 12.78 2.30 -1.21
CA CYS A 315 13.76 1.64 -0.34
C CYS A 315 13.22 1.33 1.08
N ALA A 316 12.21 2.07 1.56
CA ALA A 316 11.54 1.78 2.83
C ALA A 316 10.83 0.41 2.86
N ASN A 317 10.53 -0.17 1.68
CA ASN A 317 9.90 -1.49 1.59
C ASN A 317 10.91 -2.65 1.65
N LEU A 318 12.22 -2.42 1.53
CA LEU A 318 13.22 -3.48 1.38
C LEU A 318 13.25 -4.42 2.59
N ILE A 319 13.26 -3.90 3.80
CA ILE A 319 13.21 -4.72 5.03
C ILE A 319 11.91 -5.54 5.11
N PRO A 320 10.71 -4.92 4.99
CA PRO A 320 9.43 -5.65 4.95
C PRO A 320 9.36 -6.72 3.86
N LEU A 321 9.86 -6.44 2.65
CA LEU A 321 9.87 -7.40 1.53
C LEU A 321 10.70 -8.65 1.87
N VAL A 322 11.90 -8.47 2.42
CA VAL A 322 12.77 -9.59 2.81
C VAL A 322 12.14 -10.40 3.94
N VAL A 323 11.62 -9.71 4.98
CA VAL A 323 11.00 -10.38 6.13
C VAL A 323 9.73 -11.14 5.73
N ALA A 324 8.86 -10.52 4.93
CA ALA A 324 7.64 -11.19 4.46
C ALA A 324 7.94 -12.40 3.58
N SER A 325 8.95 -12.30 2.70
CA SER A 325 9.41 -13.44 1.91
C SER A 325 9.84 -14.61 2.80
N ALA A 326 10.69 -14.35 3.80
CA ALA A 326 11.15 -15.38 4.74
C ALA A 326 9.99 -15.99 5.54
N GLU A 327 9.11 -15.16 6.09
CA GLU A 327 7.94 -15.61 6.84
C GLU A 327 6.98 -16.45 6.00
N MET A 328 6.66 -16.03 4.77
CA MET A 328 5.79 -16.78 3.88
C MET A 328 6.35 -18.15 3.50
N GLN A 329 7.67 -18.25 3.36
CA GLN A 329 8.35 -19.49 3.04
C GLN A 329 8.62 -20.38 4.26
N GLY A 330 8.46 -19.87 5.49
CA GLY A 330 8.87 -20.57 6.72
C GLY A 330 10.39 -20.69 6.85
N ALA A 331 11.12 -19.77 6.23
CA ALA A 331 12.57 -19.68 6.31
C ALA A 331 13.02 -18.87 7.55
N LYS A 332 14.33 -18.92 7.83
CA LYS A 332 14.90 -18.07 8.89
C LYS A 332 14.74 -16.59 8.49
N VAL A 333 14.18 -15.79 9.39
CA VAL A 333 14.04 -14.33 9.21
C VAL A 333 15.35 -13.65 9.60
N PRO A 334 15.91 -12.74 8.77
CA PRO A 334 17.08 -11.95 9.14
C PRO A 334 16.75 -10.96 10.26
N GLU A 335 17.69 -10.75 11.17
CA GLU A 335 17.51 -9.89 12.34
C GLU A 335 18.57 -8.78 12.44
N THR A 336 19.74 -9.00 11.85
CA THR A 336 20.90 -8.09 11.97
C THR A 336 21.19 -7.36 10.66
N ALA A 337 21.82 -6.20 10.74
CA ALA A 337 22.27 -5.43 9.57
C ALA A 337 23.15 -6.29 8.64
N LYS A 338 24.05 -7.09 9.20
CA LYS A 338 24.90 -8.00 8.44
C LYS A 338 24.15 -9.08 7.68
N GLU A 339 23.07 -9.63 8.26
CA GLU A 339 22.22 -10.63 7.58
C GLU A 339 21.45 -9.99 6.42
N PHE A 340 20.90 -8.79 6.61
CA PHE A 340 20.26 -8.02 5.55
C PHE A 340 21.25 -7.61 4.47
N ALA A 341 22.45 -7.16 4.83
CA ALA A 341 23.49 -6.78 3.89
C ALA A 341 23.83 -7.92 2.92
N GLY A 342 24.05 -9.14 3.44
CA GLY A 342 24.31 -10.29 2.58
C GLY A 342 23.19 -10.59 1.59
N ILE A 343 21.93 -10.28 1.95
CA ILE A 343 20.78 -10.41 1.03
C ILE A 343 20.79 -9.26 0.01
N PHE A 344 21.05 -8.02 0.43
CA PHE A 344 21.06 -6.85 -0.45
C PHE A 344 22.19 -6.92 -1.48
N GLU A 345 23.37 -7.44 -1.10
CA GLU A 345 24.47 -7.71 -2.01
C GLU A 345 24.10 -8.80 -3.03
N GLU A 346 23.50 -9.90 -2.59
CA GLU A 346 23.00 -10.94 -3.49
C GLU A 346 21.90 -10.43 -4.44
N LEU A 347 21.02 -9.53 -3.97
CA LEU A 347 20.01 -8.88 -4.79
C LEU A 347 20.59 -7.80 -5.73
N GLY A 348 21.89 -7.47 -5.62
CA GLY A 348 22.53 -6.43 -6.45
C GLY A 348 22.05 -5.03 -6.16
N ILE A 349 21.58 -4.77 -4.92
CA ILE A 349 21.22 -3.40 -4.50
C ILE A 349 22.48 -2.55 -4.44
N PHE A 350 23.52 -3.02 -3.80
CA PHE A 350 24.93 -2.61 -3.95
C PHE A 350 25.86 -3.51 -3.11
N ASP A 351 27.16 -3.44 -3.42
CA ASP A 351 28.19 -4.12 -2.66
C ASP A 351 28.45 -3.44 -1.32
N GLU A 352 28.97 -4.18 -0.33
CA GLU A 352 29.24 -3.66 1.02
C GLU A 352 28.02 -2.98 1.66
N ALA A 353 26.87 -3.65 1.61
CA ALA A 353 25.56 -3.11 1.98
C ALA A 353 25.34 -2.96 3.49
N GLU A 354 26.28 -3.33 4.38
CA GLU A 354 26.06 -3.40 5.84
C GLU A 354 25.66 -2.02 6.43
N ALA A 355 26.36 -0.96 6.05
CA ALA A 355 26.04 0.39 6.53
C ALA A 355 24.66 0.87 6.02
N PHE A 356 24.30 0.54 4.80
CA PHE A 356 22.97 0.87 4.26
C PHE A 356 21.86 0.09 4.98
N ALA A 357 22.05 -1.19 5.20
CA ALA A 357 21.09 -2.05 5.93
C ALA A 357 20.93 -1.56 7.40
N GLU A 358 22.03 -1.19 8.06
CA GLU A 358 22.02 -0.63 9.41
C GLU A 358 21.24 0.69 9.46
N ALA A 359 21.49 1.59 8.50
CA ALA A 359 20.76 2.85 8.39
C ALA A 359 19.26 2.64 8.18
N LEU A 360 18.85 1.72 7.29
CA LEU A 360 17.44 1.38 7.07
C LEU A 360 16.77 0.83 8.33
N LEU A 361 17.44 -0.08 9.06
CA LEU A 361 16.92 -0.66 10.29
C LEU A 361 16.73 0.39 11.39
N ASN A 362 17.69 1.31 11.54
CA ASN A 362 17.61 2.38 12.53
C ASN A 362 16.56 3.42 12.14
N PHE A 363 16.52 3.81 10.87
CA PHE A 363 15.54 4.77 10.37
C PHE A 363 14.10 4.26 10.49
N GLY A 364 13.89 2.97 10.26
CA GLY A 364 12.57 2.33 10.44
C GLY A 364 12.07 2.30 11.88
N LYS A 365 12.93 2.56 12.86
CA LYS A 365 12.61 2.66 14.30
C LYS A 365 12.57 4.08 14.84
N LEU A 366 12.83 5.09 14.00
CA LEU A 366 12.94 6.48 14.45
C LEU A 366 11.71 6.94 15.23
N ASP A 367 10.52 6.65 14.74
CA ASP A 367 9.27 7.03 15.41
C ASP A 367 9.04 6.30 16.75
N ASP A 368 9.77 5.23 17.04
CA ASP A 368 9.66 4.53 18.32
C ASP A 368 10.19 5.37 19.49
N CYS A 369 11.09 6.36 19.21
CA CYS A 369 11.60 7.31 20.19
C CYS A 369 10.52 8.28 20.70
N ILE A 370 9.39 8.43 20.01
CA ILE A 370 8.32 9.36 20.35
C ILE A 370 7.12 8.56 20.86
N SER A 371 6.69 8.83 22.09
CA SER A 371 5.61 8.08 22.76
C SER A 371 4.25 8.29 22.10
N LYS A 372 3.99 9.52 21.59
CA LYS A 372 2.76 9.84 20.88
C LYS A 372 2.71 9.08 19.56
N LYS A 373 1.70 8.24 19.39
CA LYS A 373 1.45 7.49 18.14
C LYS A 373 0.21 8.05 17.44
N ILE A 374 0.28 8.08 16.11
CA ILE A 374 -0.85 8.43 15.26
C ILE A 374 -1.22 7.16 14.48
N THR A 375 -2.49 6.78 14.52
CA THR A 375 -2.95 5.56 13.84
C THR A 375 -2.61 5.60 12.36
N ASN A 376 -1.98 4.55 11.88
CA ASN A 376 -1.61 4.33 10.49
C ASN A 376 -0.68 5.39 9.87
N ARG A 377 0.06 6.19 10.68
CA ARG A 377 0.94 7.28 10.23
C ARG A 377 2.21 7.37 11.06
N SER A 378 3.24 7.92 10.45
CA SER A 378 4.46 8.37 11.12
C SER A 378 4.24 9.74 11.75
N ILE A 379 4.59 9.89 13.04
CA ILE A 379 4.51 11.20 13.69
C ILE A 379 5.51 12.19 13.09
N THR A 380 6.71 11.72 12.72
CA THR A 380 7.74 12.55 12.08
C THR A 380 7.26 13.10 10.72
N ARG A 381 6.54 12.28 9.93
CA ARG A 381 5.92 12.77 8.68
C ARG A 381 4.85 13.82 8.94
N GLU A 382 4.02 13.63 9.95
CA GLU A 382 3.00 14.63 10.30
C GLU A 382 3.64 15.92 10.84
N MET A 383 4.75 15.84 11.59
CA MET A 383 5.53 17.00 11.97
C MET A 383 6.07 17.78 10.76
N PHE A 384 6.32 17.11 9.63
CA PHE A 384 6.75 17.75 8.40
C PHE A 384 5.58 18.44 7.67
N PHE A 385 4.49 17.73 7.39
CA PHE A 385 3.45 18.19 6.48
C PHE A 385 2.27 18.90 7.14
N ALA A 386 1.99 18.68 8.43
CA ALA A 386 0.89 19.36 9.11
C ALA A 386 1.11 20.88 9.17
N LYS A 387 0.03 21.67 8.99
CA LYS A 387 0.06 23.14 8.97
C LYS A 387 -0.93 23.71 9.99
N GLY A 388 -0.65 24.90 10.54
CA GLY A 388 -1.53 25.59 11.46
C GLY A 388 -1.97 24.74 12.66
N GLU A 389 -3.26 24.75 12.99
CA GLU A 389 -3.84 23.99 14.11
C GLU A 389 -3.57 22.48 14.04
N ALA A 390 -3.49 21.92 12.83
CA ALA A 390 -3.13 20.49 12.66
C ALA A 390 -1.71 20.21 13.15
N PHE A 391 -0.74 21.10 12.91
CA PHE A 391 0.61 20.97 13.43
C PHE A 391 0.64 21.11 14.96
N GLU A 392 -0.06 22.08 15.51
CA GLU A 392 -0.19 22.25 16.96
C GLU A 392 -0.80 21.01 17.62
N SER A 393 -1.81 20.42 16.99
CA SER A 393 -2.41 19.16 17.43
C SER A 393 -1.39 18.00 17.39
N VAL A 394 -0.56 17.90 16.35
CA VAL A 394 0.52 16.90 16.27
C VAL A 394 1.52 17.08 17.41
N MET A 395 1.91 18.31 17.71
CA MET A 395 2.90 18.63 18.74
C MET A 395 2.35 18.59 20.17
N SER A 396 1.03 18.67 20.35
CA SER A 396 0.39 18.66 21.66
C SER A 396 0.74 17.39 22.45
N GLY A 397 1.36 17.59 23.62
CA GLY A 397 1.77 16.50 24.53
C GLY A 397 3.02 15.72 24.07
N VAL A 398 3.75 16.20 23.06
CA VAL A 398 5.06 15.63 22.68
C VAL A 398 6.15 16.21 23.58
N PRO A 399 6.88 15.38 24.37
CA PRO A 399 7.96 15.84 25.23
C PRO A 399 9.19 16.31 24.44
N ALA A 400 9.90 17.33 24.96
CA ALA A 400 11.08 17.88 24.30
C ALA A 400 12.27 16.90 24.29
N ASP A 401 12.40 16.08 25.32
CA ASP A 401 13.45 15.06 25.44
C ASP A 401 13.24 13.91 24.43
N GLU A 402 12.00 13.57 24.06
CA GLU A 402 11.73 12.60 23.01
C GLU A 402 12.12 13.14 21.62
N ILE A 403 11.91 14.45 21.36
CA ILE A 403 12.39 15.09 20.14
C ILE A 403 13.93 15.11 20.10
N ALA A 404 14.58 15.41 21.21
CA ALA A 404 16.05 15.37 21.31
C ALA A 404 16.58 13.94 21.05
N ALA A 405 15.97 12.93 21.64
CA ALA A 405 16.35 11.53 21.41
C ALA A 405 16.18 11.12 19.94
N ALA A 406 15.11 11.57 19.27
CA ALA A 406 14.91 11.32 17.84
C ALA A 406 15.95 12.05 16.97
N GLN A 407 16.37 13.27 17.34
CA GLN A 407 17.47 14.01 16.68
C GLN A 407 18.81 13.31 16.84
N ASP A 408 19.11 12.77 18.02
CA ASP A 408 20.30 11.96 18.24
C ASP A 408 20.28 10.71 17.36
N GLY A 409 19.10 10.06 17.23
CA GLY A 409 18.90 8.94 16.33
C GLY A 409 19.16 9.28 14.85
N ILE A 410 18.64 10.42 14.37
CA ILE A 410 18.94 10.91 13.00
C ILE A 410 20.43 11.18 12.82
N SER A 411 21.07 11.84 13.77
CA SER A 411 22.51 12.15 13.71
C SER A 411 23.36 10.88 13.63
N GLU A 412 22.95 9.82 14.32
CA GLU A 412 23.63 8.52 14.22
C GLU A 412 23.40 7.86 12.86
N ILE A 413 22.18 7.91 12.32
CA ILE A 413 21.87 7.41 10.97
C ILE A 413 22.71 8.14 9.92
N GLU A 414 22.85 9.47 10.02
CA GLU A 414 23.69 10.24 9.11
C GLU A 414 25.16 9.80 9.16
N LYS A 415 25.72 9.55 10.36
CA LYS A 415 27.09 9.00 10.53
C LYS A 415 27.22 7.61 9.90
N ILE A 416 26.20 6.74 10.07
CA ILE A 416 26.18 5.41 9.44
C ILE A 416 26.21 5.56 7.93
N LEU A 417 25.40 6.44 7.34
CA LEU A 417 25.35 6.69 5.90
C LEU A 417 26.66 7.21 5.31
N LEU A 418 27.49 7.92 6.10
CA LEU A 418 28.83 8.31 5.68
C LEU A 418 29.78 7.13 5.48
N ARG A 419 29.50 5.95 6.07
CA ARG A 419 30.28 4.72 5.88
C ARG A 419 29.91 3.97 4.58
N VAL A 420 28.78 4.31 3.94
CA VAL A 420 28.40 3.72 2.66
C VAL A 420 29.45 4.08 1.61
N PRO A 421 29.98 3.10 0.84
CA PRO A 421 31.00 3.35 -0.18
C PRO A 421 30.57 4.40 -1.21
N ALA A 422 31.52 5.25 -1.63
CA ALA A 422 31.20 6.36 -2.53
C ALA A 422 30.56 5.89 -3.86
N ALA A 423 30.98 4.75 -4.40
CA ALA A 423 30.42 4.16 -5.59
C ALA A 423 28.92 3.79 -5.42
N ALA A 424 28.53 3.25 -4.26
CA ALA A 424 27.17 2.86 -3.95
C ALA A 424 26.21 4.04 -3.73
N ARG A 425 26.72 5.25 -3.41
CA ARG A 425 25.92 6.45 -3.18
C ARG A 425 25.18 6.96 -4.41
N ASN A 426 25.51 6.46 -5.60
CA ASN A 426 24.78 6.75 -6.82
C ASN A 426 23.51 5.88 -7.00
N ALA A 427 23.39 4.80 -6.25
CA ALA A 427 22.21 3.93 -6.29
C ALA A 427 20.94 4.70 -5.91
N LEU A 428 19.82 4.37 -6.59
CA LEU A 428 18.52 4.99 -6.33
C LEU A 428 18.12 4.85 -4.86
N SER A 429 18.22 3.64 -4.31
CA SER A 429 17.85 3.33 -2.92
C SER A 429 18.62 4.17 -1.90
N PHE A 430 19.90 4.47 -2.16
CA PHE A 430 20.68 5.38 -1.31
C PHE A 430 20.18 6.82 -1.41
N LYS A 431 19.90 7.32 -2.62
CA LYS A 431 19.37 8.69 -2.82
C LYS A 431 18.00 8.86 -2.17
N GLU A 432 17.15 7.84 -2.28
CA GLU A 432 15.84 7.78 -1.62
C GLU A 432 15.98 7.85 -0.10
N LEU A 433 16.86 7.02 0.49
CA LEU A 433 17.07 7.01 1.93
C LEU A 433 17.65 8.33 2.44
N MET A 434 18.65 8.88 1.76
CA MET A 434 19.25 10.17 2.11
C MET A 434 18.21 11.30 2.12
N LEU A 435 17.34 11.37 1.10
CA LEU A 435 16.26 12.36 1.06
C LEU A 435 15.28 12.16 2.21
N ALA A 436 14.86 10.92 2.48
CA ALA A 436 13.95 10.61 3.56
C ALA A 436 14.51 10.98 4.93
N VAL A 437 15.80 10.72 5.18
CA VAL A 437 16.52 11.12 6.40
C VAL A 437 16.58 12.65 6.52
N LYS A 438 16.91 13.39 5.46
CA LYS A 438 16.88 14.86 5.44
C LYS A 438 15.49 15.42 5.76
N MET A 439 14.42 14.84 5.17
CA MET A 439 13.05 15.25 5.45
C MET A 439 12.67 15.00 6.92
N ALA A 440 13.02 13.84 7.47
CA ALA A 440 12.81 13.53 8.88
C ALA A 440 13.58 14.47 9.80
N HIS A 441 14.84 14.77 9.46
CA HIS A 441 15.65 15.73 10.22
C HIS A 441 15.04 17.14 10.22
N ALA A 442 14.56 17.62 9.07
CA ALA A 442 13.85 18.90 8.98
C ALA A 442 12.57 18.90 9.83
N ALA A 443 11.79 17.80 9.83
CA ALA A 443 10.61 17.66 10.66
C ALA A 443 10.95 17.79 12.17
N LEU A 444 12.00 17.13 12.63
CA LEU A 444 12.44 17.19 14.04
C LEU A 444 12.98 18.57 14.42
N ARG A 445 13.75 19.23 13.53
CA ARG A 445 14.19 20.63 13.76
C ARG A 445 13.00 21.60 13.83
N ARG A 446 11.98 21.40 12.99
CA ARG A 446 10.75 22.19 13.05
C ARG A 446 10.01 22.00 14.37
N ALA A 447 9.91 20.73 14.84
CA ALA A 447 9.31 20.38 16.11
C ALA A 447 10.07 21.01 17.31
N GLU A 448 11.40 20.93 17.30
CA GLU A 448 12.25 21.55 18.32
C GLU A 448 12.06 23.07 18.38
N ALA A 449 12.11 23.75 17.22
CA ALA A 449 11.92 25.19 17.13
C ALA A 449 10.55 25.61 17.67
N PHE A 450 9.51 24.82 17.42
CA PHE A 450 8.17 25.03 17.98
C PHE A 450 8.18 24.93 19.52
N LEU A 451 8.75 23.86 20.07
CA LEU A 451 8.83 23.66 21.52
C LEU A 451 9.64 24.73 22.25
N LYS A 452 10.65 25.29 21.57
CA LYS A 452 11.49 26.40 22.08
C LYS A 452 10.86 27.80 21.85
N ASN A 453 9.69 27.88 21.18
CA ASN A 453 9.09 29.13 20.72
C ASN A 453 10.04 29.99 19.83
N ASP A 454 10.94 29.33 19.08
CA ASP A 454 11.87 30.00 18.16
C ASP A 454 11.25 30.12 16.76
N ALA A 455 10.54 31.25 16.55
CA ALA A 455 9.88 31.53 15.29
C ALA A 455 10.88 31.70 14.13
N SER A 456 12.09 32.19 14.38
CA SER A 456 13.11 32.39 13.35
C SER A 456 13.68 31.07 12.87
N ALA A 457 14.06 30.18 13.78
CA ALA A 457 14.52 28.83 13.44
C ALA A 457 13.43 28.03 12.72
N ARG A 458 12.17 28.14 13.19
CA ARG A 458 11.04 27.49 12.54
C ARG A 458 10.84 27.95 11.10
N ALA A 459 10.84 29.28 10.87
CA ALA A 459 10.69 29.85 9.53
C ALA A 459 11.84 29.42 8.58
N ALA A 460 13.08 29.35 9.09
CA ALA A 460 14.22 28.90 8.30
C ALA A 460 14.07 27.43 7.85
N VAL A 461 13.63 26.54 8.73
CA VAL A 461 13.37 25.13 8.39
C VAL A 461 12.19 25.01 7.42
N GLU A 462 11.10 25.74 7.62
CA GLU A 462 9.95 25.72 6.72
C GLU A 462 10.32 26.23 5.31
N ALA A 463 11.23 27.22 5.21
CA ALA A 463 11.76 27.67 3.93
C ALA A 463 12.64 26.60 3.25
N GLU A 464 13.47 25.87 3.98
CA GLU A 464 14.24 24.73 3.46
C GLU A 464 13.32 23.62 2.96
N MET A 465 12.26 23.29 3.69
CA MET A 465 11.27 22.29 3.31
C MET A 465 10.58 22.68 2.00
N ALA A 466 10.08 23.91 1.90
CA ALA A 466 9.35 24.39 0.72
C ALA A 466 10.27 24.67 -0.49
N GLY A 467 11.55 24.82 -0.31
CA GLY A 467 12.54 25.11 -1.35
C GLY A 467 13.42 23.90 -1.70
N THR A 468 14.47 23.71 -0.92
CA THR A 468 15.52 22.71 -1.23
C THR A 468 14.99 21.29 -1.19
N LEU A 469 14.29 20.88 -0.12
CA LEU A 469 13.79 19.51 0.02
C LEU A 469 12.70 19.18 -1.01
N LYS A 470 11.82 20.13 -1.30
CA LYS A 470 10.83 20.01 -2.38
C LYS A 470 11.49 19.75 -3.73
N THR A 471 12.56 20.47 -4.04
CA THR A 471 13.33 20.33 -5.30
C THR A 471 14.05 18.98 -5.38
N GLU A 472 14.70 18.57 -4.27
CA GLU A 472 15.36 17.27 -4.17
C GLU A 472 14.32 16.13 -4.30
N PHE A 473 13.14 16.26 -3.69
CA PHE A 473 12.07 15.28 -3.82
C PHE A 473 11.65 15.09 -5.28
N ALA A 474 11.44 16.19 -6.01
CA ALA A 474 11.12 16.12 -7.42
C ALA A 474 12.23 15.47 -8.26
N ALA A 475 13.49 15.74 -7.93
CA ALA A 475 14.64 15.14 -8.63
C ALA A 475 14.74 13.62 -8.37
N VAL A 476 14.57 13.17 -7.14
CA VAL A 476 14.59 11.74 -6.78
C VAL A 476 13.39 11.01 -7.38
N TRP A 477 12.18 11.62 -7.33
CA TRP A 477 10.99 11.06 -7.97
C TRP A 477 11.22 10.67 -9.43
N ARG A 478 11.82 11.57 -10.23
CA ARG A 478 12.06 11.39 -11.68
C ARG A 478 13.06 10.30 -12.02
N LEU A 479 13.81 9.79 -11.05
CA LEU A 479 14.76 8.69 -11.30
C LEU A 479 14.08 7.36 -11.61
N SER A 480 12.84 7.15 -11.11
CA SER A 480 12.16 5.87 -11.25
C SER A 480 10.65 5.98 -11.52
N ASN A 481 10.09 7.18 -11.52
CA ASN A 481 8.66 7.38 -11.68
C ASN A 481 8.34 8.35 -12.81
N ARG A 482 7.13 8.24 -13.35
CA ARG A 482 6.56 9.12 -14.36
C ARG A 482 6.19 10.47 -13.74
N GLU A 483 5.96 11.49 -14.56
CA GLU A 483 5.62 12.86 -14.10
C GLU A 483 4.22 12.95 -13.46
N GLY A 484 3.28 12.10 -13.88
CA GLY A 484 1.93 12.12 -13.32
C GLY A 484 1.92 11.98 -11.81
N GLY A 485 1.10 12.79 -11.13
CA GLY A 485 1.01 12.82 -9.67
C GLY A 485 2.11 13.59 -8.93
N LEU A 486 3.25 13.89 -9.58
CA LEU A 486 4.33 14.65 -8.94
C LEU A 486 3.85 16.02 -8.46
N ALA A 487 3.07 16.74 -9.27
CA ALA A 487 2.54 18.05 -8.89
C ALA A 487 1.65 17.97 -7.63
N GLU A 488 0.82 16.93 -7.53
CA GLU A 488 0.01 16.67 -6.34
C GLU A 488 0.89 16.39 -5.11
N SER A 489 1.90 15.53 -5.24
CA SER A 489 2.86 15.24 -4.16
C SER A 489 3.62 16.49 -3.71
N LEU A 490 4.04 17.35 -4.65
CA LEU A 490 4.73 18.62 -4.36
C LEU A 490 3.83 19.68 -3.73
N SER A 491 2.51 19.57 -3.87
CA SER A 491 1.56 20.53 -3.27
C SER A 491 1.49 20.43 -1.74
N TRP A 492 1.98 19.34 -1.16
CA TRP A 492 2.06 19.15 0.29
C TRP A 492 3.19 19.95 0.93
N PHE A 493 4.29 20.18 0.21
CA PHE A 493 5.41 21.01 0.69
C PHE A 493 4.98 22.48 0.76
#